data_cf3a3451a8e94355fbb4699ebe47db92
#
_entry.id   cf3a3451a8e94355fbb4699ebe47db92
#
_cell.length_a   1.000
_cell.length_b   1.000
_cell.length_c   1.000
_cell.angle_alpha   90.00
_cell.angle_beta   90.00
_cell.angle_gamma   90.00
#
_symmetry.space_group_name_H-M   'P 1'
#
loop_
_entity.id
_entity.type
_entity.pdbx_description
1 polymer ?
#
loop_
_entity_poly.entity_id
_entity_poly.type
_entity_poly.pdbx_seq_one_letter_code
_entity_poly.pdbx_strand_id
1 'polypeptide(L)'
;MEMTGGEALARSLAANGVSQIFGIPGVQLDHAADALYHASDDIAFTCVRNEQAATYMADGYARSTGRPGVAMVVPGPGMLNGLAGLATGYACSSPLLYICGQIDSAAIGRGLGVLHEIPDQSGILRTLTKWSGLAERPEDIPGLVHRAFAEMRSGRPRPVGLEIPPDVLAARADVQIPGAAPHAPVVPDRKLIDAVAELLRGSRRPLIYAGGGVIAADASEELRELAEILHAPVVMSENGRGAISAGHPLAFDALAFRRLREDADVVLALGTRFVTAFSTQVNTAGARLVMINAEAADLGEPRTPDLAVHGDARLALAALAEELRGVDRESRAAEFDAARDWLEEQYADIAPQRAYLRAIRAALPDDGVLVSELTQVGYAASACFPVYRPRTFLTPGYQGTLGYGFATALGAKAADPDRPVVSITGDGGFSWTLQELSTAKKYGLATVTVVFNDGFFGNVRRIQKNRFGARYFASDLVNPDYAKLADAFGVAAARATGPEELETVLKEALAAGEPVLVDAPVKEFPGPWHLIHEGVPRPAPLEES
;
A
#
# COMPACT_ATOMS: atom_id res chain seq x y z
N MET A 1 36.32 7.22 11.05
CA MET A 1 37.03 6.52 9.96
C MET A 1 36.97 7.38 8.72
N GLU A 2 38.07 7.66 8.06
CA GLU A 2 38.08 8.46 6.83
C GLU A 2 37.39 7.72 5.69
N MET A 3 36.35 8.33 5.11
CA MET A 3 35.54 7.77 4.02
C MET A 3 34.89 8.87 3.19
N THR A 4 34.41 8.53 1.97
CA THR A 4 33.62 9.45 1.15
C THR A 4 32.18 9.56 1.65
N GLY A 5 31.46 10.61 1.23
CA GLY A 5 30.02 10.72 1.50
C GLY A 5 29.21 9.55 0.92
N GLY A 6 29.60 9.04 -0.26
CA GLY A 6 28.99 7.83 -0.84
C GLY A 6 29.19 6.59 0.04
N GLU A 7 30.40 6.36 0.56
CA GLU A 7 30.70 5.26 1.50
C GLU A 7 29.92 5.45 2.81
N ALA A 8 29.81 6.69 3.32
CA ALA A 8 29.02 7.01 4.51
C ALA A 8 27.53 6.69 4.31
N LEU A 9 26.97 7.00 3.13
CA LEU A 9 25.59 6.66 2.76
C LEU A 9 25.40 5.14 2.73
N ALA A 10 26.20 4.40 1.96
CA ALA A 10 26.06 2.96 1.82
C ALA A 10 26.13 2.23 3.18
N ARG A 11 27.12 2.58 4.01
CA ARG A 11 27.30 1.99 5.36
C ARG A 11 26.14 2.36 6.30
N SER A 12 25.63 3.60 6.21
CA SER A 12 24.48 4.03 7.04
C SER A 12 23.20 3.30 6.66
N LEU A 13 22.99 3.04 5.36
CA LEU A 13 21.86 2.24 4.87
C LEU A 13 21.97 0.79 5.35
N ALA A 14 23.14 0.16 5.21
CA ALA A 14 23.39 -1.20 5.71
C ALA A 14 23.18 -1.30 7.22
N ALA A 15 23.67 -0.33 8.00
CA ALA A 15 23.49 -0.28 9.46
C ALA A 15 22.02 -0.18 9.88
N ASN A 16 21.15 0.36 9.02
CA ASN A 16 19.69 0.42 9.23
C ASN A 16 18.92 -0.76 8.61
N GLY A 17 19.61 -1.80 8.12
CA GLY A 17 19.04 -3.04 7.61
C GLY A 17 18.46 -2.93 6.19
N VAL A 18 18.91 -1.95 5.40
CA VAL A 18 18.58 -1.87 3.97
C VAL A 18 19.30 -2.98 3.23
N SER A 19 18.56 -3.82 2.53
CA SER A 19 19.08 -4.89 1.69
C SER A 19 18.69 -4.73 0.21
N GLN A 20 17.82 -3.77 -0.11
CA GLN A 20 17.33 -3.54 -1.47
C GLN A 20 17.11 -2.05 -1.73
N ILE A 21 17.58 -1.57 -2.87
CA ILE A 21 17.33 -0.22 -3.40
C ILE A 21 16.76 -0.36 -4.80
N PHE A 22 15.77 0.46 -5.15
CA PHE A 22 15.21 0.60 -6.49
C PHE A 22 15.56 1.98 -7.03
N GLY A 23 15.98 2.09 -8.29
CA GLY A 23 16.34 3.41 -8.80
C GLY A 23 16.95 3.41 -10.19
N ILE A 24 17.40 4.59 -10.59
CA ILE A 24 18.17 4.79 -11.80
C ILE A 24 19.45 5.56 -11.42
N PRO A 25 20.65 5.01 -11.72
CA PRO A 25 21.90 5.72 -11.48
C PRO A 25 22.04 6.91 -12.44
N GLY A 26 22.85 7.88 -12.08
CA GLY A 26 23.18 9.02 -12.94
C GLY A 26 24.27 9.89 -12.31
N VAL A 27 24.78 10.86 -13.07
CA VAL A 27 26.04 11.59 -12.76
C VAL A 27 26.09 12.25 -11.37
N GLN A 28 24.95 12.69 -10.83
CA GLN A 28 24.95 13.25 -9.47
C GLN A 28 24.96 12.18 -8.37
N LEU A 29 24.88 10.90 -8.74
CA LEU A 29 24.88 9.75 -7.81
C LEU A 29 26.09 8.84 -8.01
N ASP A 30 27.03 9.17 -8.88
CA ASP A 30 28.16 8.29 -9.24
C ASP A 30 28.94 7.81 -8.02
N HIS A 31 29.25 8.68 -7.07
CA HIS A 31 29.96 8.30 -5.83
C HIS A 31 29.10 7.44 -4.88
N ALA A 32 27.78 7.61 -4.90
CA ALA A 32 26.88 6.72 -4.16
C ALA A 32 26.78 5.35 -4.86
N ALA A 33 26.70 5.33 -6.20
CA ALA A 33 26.63 4.09 -6.99
C ALA A 33 27.94 3.27 -6.86
N ASP A 34 29.12 3.92 -6.89
CA ASP A 34 30.40 3.26 -6.66
C ASP A 34 30.49 2.65 -5.25
N ALA A 35 30.08 3.38 -4.23
CA ALA A 35 30.03 2.86 -2.86
C ALA A 35 29.06 1.69 -2.70
N LEU A 36 27.89 1.73 -3.36
CA LEU A 36 26.92 0.63 -3.36
C LEU A 36 27.44 -0.58 -4.15
N TYR A 37 28.26 -0.39 -5.20
CA TYR A 37 28.94 -1.49 -5.86
C TYR A 37 29.84 -2.27 -4.89
N HIS A 38 30.59 -1.56 -4.04
CA HIS A 38 31.43 -2.19 -3.01
C HIS A 38 30.61 -2.79 -1.84
N ALA A 39 29.35 -2.43 -1.69
CA ALA A 39 28.42 -2.99 -0.70
C ALA A 39 27.41 -3.98 -1.33
N SER A 40 27.63 -4.44 -2.56
CA SER A 40 26.66 -5.24 -3.33
C SER A 40 26.37 -6.63 -2.76
N ASP A 41 27.23 -7.15 -1.87
CA ASP A 41 26.97 -8.39 -1.13
C ASP A 41 25.88 -8.21 -0.05
N ASP A 42 25.70 -6.98 0.46
CA ASP A 42 24.75 -6.65 1.51
C ASP A 42 23.50 -5.92 0.97
N ILE A 43 23.68 -5.06 -0.05
CA ILE A 43 22.61 -4.21 -0.61
C ILE A 43 22.47 -4.44 -2.11
N ALA A 44 21.40 -5.09 -2.53
CA ALA A 44 21.07 -5.24 -3.94
C ALA A 44 20.50 -3.92 -4.52
N PHE A 45 20.85 -3.62 -5.78
CA PHE A 45 20.31 -2.49 -6.52
C PHE A 45 19.53 -2.96 -7.75
N THR A 46 18.22 -2.71 -7.78
CA THR A 46 17.38 -2.98 -8.95
C THR A 46 17.24 -1.72 -9.78
N CYS A 47 17.89 -1.70 -10.94
CA CYS A 47 17.79 -0.61 -11.90
C CYS A 47 16.48 -0.74 -12.70
N VAL A 48 15.60 0.23 -12.54
CA VAL A 48 14.31 0.33 -13.23
C VAL A 48 14.44 1.10 -14.56
N ARG A 49 13.34 1.26 -15.28
CA ARG A 49 13.28 2.00 -16.55
C ARG A 49 12.62 3.38 -16.40
N ASN A 50 11.94 3.62 -15.27
CA ASN A 50 11.31 4.89 -14.93
C ASN A 50 11.30 5.06 -13.41
N GLU A 51 11.59 6.25 -12.90
CA GLU A 51 11.70 6.54 -11.46
C GLU A 51 10.36 6.40 -10.73
N GLN A 52 9.24 6.56 -11.42
CA GLN A 52 7.91 6.26 -10.86
C GLN A 52 7.82 4.78 -10.47
N ALA A 53 8.36 3.88 -11.30
CA ALA A 53 8.42 2.47 -10.98
C ALA A 53 9.33 2.20 -9.76
N ALA A 54 10.45 2.93 -9.61
CA ALA A 54 11.31 2.79 -8.43
C ALA A 54 10.57 3.03 -7.13
N THR A 55 9.75 4.08 -7.06
CA THR A 55 8.97 4.40 -5.86
C THR A 55 7.82 3.44 -5.64
N TYR A 56 7.15 2.94 -6.70
CA TYR A 56 6.15 1.88 -6.56
C TYR A 56 6.76 0.54 -6.13
N MET A 57 7.93 0.17 -6.65
CA MET A 57 8.64 -1.04 -6.20
C MET A 57 9.05 -0.92 -4.73
N ALA A 58 9.53 0.25 -4.30
CA ALA A 58 9.83 0.52 -2.89
C ALA A 58 8.56 0.42 -2.01
N ASP A 59 7.39 0.90 -2.48
CA ASP A 59 6.10 0.73 -1.80
C ASP A 59 5.70 -0.74 -1.69
N GLY A 60 5.79 -1.50 -2.79
CA GLY A 60 5.50 -2.93 -2.82
C GLY A 60 6.38 -3.73 -1.86
N TYR A 61 7.69 -3.43 -1.86
CA TYR A 61 8.65 -4.01 -0.91
C TYR A 61 8.25 -3.71 0.54
N ALA A 62 8.00 -2.43 0.84
CA ALA A 62 7.70 -2.00 2.21
C ALA A 62 6.39 -2.61 2.73
N ARG A 63 5.34 -2.58 1.94
CA ARG A 63 4.01 -3.05 2.36
C ARG A 63 3.89 -4.56 2.45
N SER A 64 4.61 -5.31 1.60
CA SER A 64 4.61 -6.78 1.65
C SER A 64 5.47 -7.34 2.77
N THR A 65 6.48 -6.59 3.26
CA THR A 65 7.41 -7.05 4.31
C THR A 65 7.26 -6.35 5.66
N GLY A 66 6.76 -5.12 5.69
CA GLY A 66 6.83 -4.23 6.86
C GLY A 66 8.21 -3.57 7.06
N ARG A 67 9.21 -3.88 6.22
CA ARG A 67 10.53 -3.24 6.23
C ARG A 67 10.53 -1.96 5.40
N PRO A 68 11.40 -0.98 5.69
CA PRO A 68 11.53 0.20 4.85
C PRO A 68 11.88 -0.12 3.40
N GLY A 69 11.15 0.48 2.46
CA GLY A 69 11.49 0.47 1.05
C GLY A 69 12.40 1.67 0.72
N VAL A 70 13.36 1.50 -0.18
CA VAL A 70 14.29 2.56 -0.55
C VAL A 70 14.27 2.78 -2.06
N ALA A 71 14.02 4.02 -2.48
CA ALA A 71 14.19 4.44 -3.86
C ALA A 71 15.29 5.50 -3.96
N MET A 72 16.15 5.42 -4.99
CA MET A 72 17.26 6.34 -5.21
C MET A 72 17.26 6.85 -6.65
N VAL A 73 17.25 8.19 -6.81
CA VAL A 73 17.07 8.87 -8.09
C VAL A 73 17.94 10.11 -8.20
N VAL A 74 18.24 10.54 -9.44
CA VAL A 74 18.92 11.81 -9.71
C VAL A 74 18.03 13.00 -9.37
N PRO A 75 18.58 14.22 -9.17
CA PRO A 75 17.81 15.42 -8.93
C PRO A 75 16.93 15.83 -10.13
N GLY A 76 16.12 16.83 -9.95
CA GLY A 76 15.30 17.42 -11.00
C GLY A 76 14.37 16.40 -11.65
N PRO A 77 14.56 16.04 -12.93
CA PRO A 77 13.63 15.14 -13.64
C PRO A 77 13.48 13.77 -12.98
N GLY A 78 14.55 13.17 -12.46
CA GLY A 78 14.46 11.88 -11.77
C GLY A 78 13.63 11.96 -10.49
N MET A 79 13.87 12.98 -9.68
CA MET A 79 13.06 13.23 -8.48
C MET A 79 11.59 13.48 -8.84
N LEU A 80 11.32 14.33 -9.84
CA LEU A 80 9.96 14.67 -10.26
C LEU A 80 9.20 13.45 -10.80
N ASN A 81 9.84 12.59 -11.58
CA ASN A 81 9.23 11.36 -12.11
C ASN A 81 8.78 10.41 -10.98
N GLY A 82 9.53 10.31 -9.89
CA GLY A 82 9.21 9.43 -8.76
C GLY A 82 8.08 9.91 -7.85
N LEU A 83 7.62 11.16 -7.98
CA LEU A 83 6.68 11.77 -7.02
C LEU A 83 5.31 11.10 -6.97
N ALA A 84 4.81 10.56 -8.07
CA ALA A 84 3.52 9.86 -8.08
C ALA A 84 3.53 8.63 -7.16
N GLY A 85 4.61 7.84 -7.21
CA GLY A 85 4.77 6.70 -6.30
C GLY A 85 5.04 7.14 -4.86
N LEU A 86 5.80 8.22 -4.66
CA LEU A 86 6.02 8.80 -3.33
C LEU A 86 4.70 9.26 -2.68
N ALA A 87 3.84 9.95 -3.44
CA ALA A 87 2.51 10.37 -2.99
C ALA A 87 1.61 9.17 -2.66
N THR A 88 1.73 8.08 -3.42
CA THR A 88 1.01 6.82 -3.15
C THR A 88 1.51 6.19 -1.84
N GLY A 89 2.81 6.11 -1.62
CA GLY A 89 3.40 5.67 -0.35
C GLY A 89 2.91 6.52 0.84
N TYR A 90 2.81 7.84 0.66
CA TYR A 90 2.24 8.74 1.67
C TYR A 90 0.77 8.42 1.98
N ALA A 91 -0.03 8.18 0.95
CA ALA A 91 -1.45 7.81 1.07
C ALA A 91 -1.65 6.47 1.78
N CYS A 92 -0.79 5.50 1.48
CA CYS A 92 -0.85 4.14 2.01
C CYS A 92 -0.16 3.97 3.38
N SER A 93 0.48 5.03 3.90
CA SER A 93 1.27 4.99 5.14
C SER A 93 2.44 4.01 5.05
N SER A 94 3.16 4.03 3.93
CA SER A 94 4.29 3.17 3.66
C SER A 94 5.59 3.76 4.21
N PRO A 95 6.42 2.97 4.90
CA PRO A 95 7.74 3.41 5.32
C PRO A 95 8.70 3.42 4.12
N LEU A 96 8.84 4.57 3.46
CA LEU A 96 9.70 4.76 2.30
C LEU A 96 10.81 5.77 2.58
N LEU A 97 12.05 5.44 2.20
CA LEU A 97 13.15 6.39 2.09
C LEU A 97 13.35 6.75 0.61
N TYR A 98 13.12 8.02 0.28
CA TYR A 98 13.35 8.57 -1.05
C TYR A 98 14.65 9.35 -1.06
N ILE A 99 15.72 8.74 -1.59
CA ILE A 99 17.05 9.36 -1.73
C ILE A 99 17.10 10.04 -3.08
N CYS A 100 17.27 11.35 -3.06
CA CYS A 100 17.43 12.16 -4.26
C CYS A 100 18.87 12.70 -4.29
N GLY A 101 19.52 12.59 -5.44
CA GLY A 101 20.66 13.45 -5.70
C GLY A 101 20.25 14.93 -5.59
N GLN A 102 21.24 15.80 -5.52
CA GLN A 102 21.05 17.24 -5.64
C GLN A 102 22.05 17.75 -6.68
N ILE A 103 21.88 18.99 -7.15
CA ILE A 103 22.93 19.68 -7.90
C ILE A 103 24.08 20.02 -6.97
N ASP A 104 25.23 20.43 -7.53
CA ASP A 104 26.39 20.85 -6.74
C ASP A 104 25.96 21.88 -5.65
N SER A 105 26.46 21.69 -4.42
CA SER A 105 26.03 22.49 -3.26
C SER A 105 26.22 23.99 -3.47
N ALA A 106 27.27 24.39 -4.19
CA ALA A 106 27.54 25.80 -4.50
C ALA A 106 26.53 26.41 -5.51
N ALA A 107 25.76 25.59 -6.22
CA ALA A 107 24.76 26.03 -7.20
C ALA A 107 23.33 26.10 -6.65
N ILE A 108 23.04 25.43 -5.53
CA ILE A 108 21.69 25.36 -4.96
C ILE A 108 21.09 26.76 -4.71
N GLY A 109 19.90 26.98 -5.22
CA GLY A 109 19.13 28.23 -5.04
C GLY A 109 19.65 29.44 -5.83
N ARG A 110 20.62 29.26 -6.75
CA ARG A 110 21.24 30.36 -7.52
C ARG A 110 20.66 30.55 -8.92
N GLY A 111 19.90 29.58 -9.45
CA GLY A 111 19.29 29.68 -10.77
C GLY A 111 20.31 29.78 -11.91
N LEU A 112 21.36 28.95 -11.85
CA LEU A 112 22.46 28.98 -12.82
C LEU A 112 22.19 28.14 -14.08
N GLY A 113 21.12 27.36 -14.10
CA GLY A 113 20.79 26.47 -15.21
C GLY A 113 21.74 25.28 -15.32
N VAL A 114 22.27 24.79 -14.20
CA VAL A 114 23.10 23.58 -14.19
C VAL A 114 22.24 22.33 -14.41
N LEU A 115 22.89 21.24 -14.85
CA LEU A 115 22.19 19.99 -15.17
C LEU A 115 21.30 19.52 -14.00
N HIS A 116 20.01 19.30 -14.28
CA HIS A 116 18.97 18.84 -13.35
C HIS A 116 18.57 19.88 -12.27
N GLU A 117 18.98 21.12 -12.39
CA GLU A 117 18.53 22.18 -11.48
C GLU A 117 17.03 22.40 -11.60
N ILE A 118 16.34 22.46 -10.46
CA ILE A 118 14.97 22.97 -10.33
C ILE A 118 14.93 24.00 -9.20
N PRO A 119 13.99 24.95 -9.20
CA PRO A 119 14.03 26.10 -8.30
C PRO A 119 14.07 25.77 -6.81
N ASP A 120 13.28 24.78 -6.35
CA ASP A 120 13.20 24.40 -4.93
C ASP A 120 12.87 22.90 -4.80
N GLN A 121 13.87 22.05 -4.98
CA GLN A 121 13.72 20.59 -4.83
C GLN A 121 13.32 20.23 -3.40
N SER A 122 13.98 20.80 -2.41
CA SER A 122 13.70 20.55 -0.99
C SER A 122 12.28 20.96 -0.61
N GLY A 123 11.76 22.07 -1.16
CA GLY A 123 10.37 22.49 -0.96
C GLY A 123 9.35 21.48 -1.48
N ILE A 124 9.61 20.92 -2.65
CA ILE A 124 8.75 19.87 -3.23
C ILE A 124 8.76 18.62 -2.32
N LEU A 125 9.93 18.14 -1.89
CA LEU A 125 10.03 16.97 -1.01
C LEU A 125 9.29 17.18 0.32
N ARG A 126 9.40 18.36 0.93
CA ARG A 126 8.69 18.70 2.17
C ARG A 126 7.17 18.56 2.07
N THR A 127 6.59 18.74 0.89
CA THR A 127 5.13 18.62 0.70
C THR A 127 4.62 17.19 0.61
N LEU A 128 5.48 16.23 0.23
CA LEU A 128 5.12 14.84 -0.02
C LEU A 128 5.76 13.84 0.93
N THR A 129 6.52 14.32 1.91
CA THR A 129 7.19 13.49 2.91
C THR A 129 6.84 13.92 4.32
N LYS A 130 6.94 13.00 5.25
CA LYS A 130 6.79 13.28 6.68
C LYS A 130 7.94 14.11 7.23
N TRP A 131 9.12 13.89 6.67
CA TRP A 131 10.35 14.58 6.99
C TRP A 131 11.27 14.54 5.76
N SER A 132 12.09 15.58 5.58
CA SER A 132 13.18 15.56 4.61
C SER A 132 14.40 16.29 5.15
N GLY A 133 15.58 15.88 4.70
CA GLY A 133 16.87 16.50 5.05
C GLY A 133 17.77 16.64 3.84
N LEU A 134 18.61 17.67 3.86
CA LEU A 134 19.67 17.94 2.89
C LEU A 134 21.02 17.79 3.60
N ALA A 135 21.91 16.95 3.05
CA ALA A 135 23.29 16.85 3.55
C ALA A 135 24.13 18.00 3.02
N GLU A 136 24.78 18.72 3.91
CA GLU A 136 25.69 19.81 3.56
C GLU A 136 27.17 19.36 3.57
N ARG A 137 27.48 18.28 4.29
CA ARG A 137 28.82 17.71 4.45
C ARG A 137 28.73 16.17 4.58
N PRO A 138 29.82 15.44 4.27
CA PRO A 138 29.83 13.97 4.43
C PRO A 138 29.47 13.49 5.85
N GLU A 139 29.90 14.24 6.89
CA GLU A 139 29.65 13.91 8.30
C GLU A 139 28.18 13.99 8.69
N ASP A 140 27.36 14.74 7.95
CA ASP A 140 25.94 14.88 8.21
C ASP A 140 25.14 13.64 7.77
N ILE A 141 25.64 12.91 6.75
CA ILE A 141 24.90 11.81 6.11
C ILE A 141 24.46 10.74 7.10
N PRO A 142 25.32 10.19 7.99
CA PRO A 142 24.89 9.15 8.91
C PRO A 142 23.80 9.62 9.89
N GLY A 143 23.92 10.86 10.38
CA GLY A 143 22.92 11.47 11.27
C GLY A 143 21.58 11.67 10.57
N LEU A 144 21.60 12.13 9.31
CA LEU A 144 20.38 12.31 8.51
C LEU A 144 19.73 10.97 8.15
N VAL A 145 20.49 9.95 7.77
CA VAL A 145 19.97 8.60 7.52
C VAL A 145 19.35 8.04 8.80
N HIS A 146 20.05 8.10 9.93
CA HIS A 146 19.52 7.66 11.23
C HIS A 146 18.20 8.36 11.56
N ARG A 147 18.14 9.69 11.40
CA ARG A 147 16.92 10.46 11.61
C ARG A 147 15.81 10.08 10.64
N ALA A 148 16.12 9.89 9.36
CA ALA A 148 15.15 9.45 8.35
C ALA A 148 14.45 8.15 8.78
N PHE A 149 15.20 7.14 9.24
CA PHE A 149 14.64 5.87 9.71
C PHE A 149 13.84 6.03 11.02
N ALA A 150 14.26 6.90 11.93
CA ALA A 150 13.50 7.19 13.16
C ALA A 150 12.16 7.88 12.84
N GLU A 151 12.17 8.93 12.00
CA GLU A 151 10.98 9.68 11.60
C GLU A 151 10.00 8.80 10.80
N MET A 152 10.50 7.99 9.88
CA MET A 152 9.71 7.08 9.05
C MET A 152 8.89 6.09 9.89
N ARG A 153 9.47 5.61 10.99
CA ARG A 153 8.88 4.59 11.87
C ARG A 153 8.12 5.17 13.07
N SER A 154 8.29 6.46 13.39
CA SER A 154 7.61 7.09 14.53
C SER A 154 6.13 7.29 14.23
N GLY A 155 5.23 7.02 15.17
CA GLY A 155 3.79 7.22 14.99
C GLY A 155 3.28 6.53 13.71
N ARG A 156 2.58 7.28 12.85
CA ARG A 156 2.12 6.77 11.55
C ARG A 156 3.29 6.67 10.56
N PRO A 157 3.61 5.48 10.02
CA PRO A 157 4.63 5.34 8.99
C PRO A 157 4.28 6.18 7.75
N ARG A 158 5.30 6.84 7.18
CA ARG A 158 5.16 7.63 5.95
C ARG A 158 6.52 7.81 5.27
N PRO A 159 6.54 8.16 3.97
CA PRO A 159 7.75 8.47 3.25
C PRO A 159 8.56 9.59 3.89
N VAL A 160 9.87 9.48 3.79
CA VAL A 160 10.85 10.52 4.16
C VAL A 160 11.80 10.76 2.99
N GLY A 161 12.32 11.99 2.87
CA GLY A 161 13.22 12.42 1.80
C GLY A 161 14.64 12.68 2.31
N LEU A 162 15.64 12.32 1.50
CA LEU A 162 17.03 12.64 1.75
C LEU A 162 17.67 13.16 0.47
N GLU A 163 18.23 14.37 0.53
CA GLU A 163 18.93 15.01 -0.58
C GLU A 163 20.44 15.04 -0.32
N ILE A 164 21.23 14.67 -1.31
CA ILE A 164 22.70 14.67 -1.17
C ILE A 164 23.34 15.22 -2.44
N PRO A 165 24.04 16.36 -2.37
CA PRO A 165 24.80 16.91 -3.49
C PRO A 165 25.97 16.01 -3.92
N PRO A 166 26.37 16.03 -5.22
CA PRO A 166 27.44 15.19 -5.73
C PRO A 166 28.82 15.51 -5.13
N ASP A 167 29.09 16.79 -4.87
CA ASP A 167 30.32 17.23 -4.20
C ASP A 167 30.39 16.74 -2.75
N VAL A 168 29.26 16.66 -2.05
CA VAL A 168 29.18 16.06 -0.70
C VAL A 168 29.39 14.55 -0.76
N LEU A 169 28.81 13.85 -1.76
CA LEU A 169 29.05 12.41 -1.96
C LEU A 169 30.53 12.10 -2.28
N ALA A 170 31.21 13.01 -2.99
CA ALA A 170 32.61 12.86 -3.38
C ALA A 170 33.60 13.18 -2.25
N ALA A 171 33.26 14.15 -1.40
CA ALA A 171 34.15 14.65 -0.36
C ALA A 171 34.48 13.57 0.68
N ARG A 172 35.70 13.62 1.21
CA ARG A 172 36.17 12.70 2.27
C ARG A 172 36.19 13.40 3.62
N ALA A 173 35.79 12.67 4.65
CA ALA A 173 35.80 13.17 6.01
C ALA A 173 36.00 12.02 7.02
N ASP A 174 36.30 12.38 8.28
CA ASP A 174 36.25 11.40 9.37
C ASP A 174 34.81 11.21 9.85
N VAL A 175 34.19 10.11 9.42
CA VAL A 175 32.78 9.85 9.61
C VAL A 175 32.57 8.70 10.60
N GLN A 176 31.60 8.85 11.49
CA GLN A 176 31.11 7.82 12.42
C GLN A 176 29.73 7.34 11.98
N ILE A 177 29.55 6.04 11.86
CA ILE A 177 28.26 5.43 11.52
C ILE A 177 27.55 5.02 12.81
N PRO A 178 26.43 5.63 13.18
CA PRO A 178 25.61 5.18 14.32
C PRO A 178 25.00 3.81 14.03
N GLY A 179 24.63 3.07 15.05
CA GLY A 179 23.83 1.86 14.91
C GLY A 179 22.46 2.15 14.34
N ALA A 180 21.67 1.10 14.12
CA ALA A 180 20.30 1.22 13.61
C ALA A 180 19.46 2.19 14.45
N ALA A 181 18.62 2.98 13.78
CA ALA A 181 17.69 3.88 14.46
C ALA A 181 16.69 3.06 15.30
N PRO A 182 16.47 3.42 16.57
CA PRO A 182 15.55 2.70 17.42
C PRO A 182 14.11 2.87 16.91
N HIS A 183 13.32 1.81 17.00
CA HIS A 183 11.87 1.88 16.86
C HIS A 183 11.25 1.96 18.26
N ALA A 184 10.63 3.09 18.57
CA ALA A 184 9.93 3.29 19.83
C ALA A 184 8.42 3.44 19.53
N PRO A 185 7.60 2.40 19.77
CA PRO A 185 6.16 2.50 19.61
C PRO A 185 5.58 3.50 20.63
N VAL A 186 4.50 4.16 20.25
CA VAL A 186 3.78 5.10 21.13
C VAL A 186 3.09 4.31 22.24
N VAL A 187 3.54 4.48 23.48
CA VAL A 187 2.95 3.78 24.64
C VAL A 187 1.61 4.45 24.99
N PRO A 188 0.49 3.70 25.00
CA PRO A 188 -0.81 4.25 25.34
C PRO A 188 -0.90 4.61 26.83
N ASP A 189 -1.66 5.67 27.17
CA ASP A 189 -1.95 6.03 28.56
C ASP A 189 -2.78 4.91 29.22
N ARG A 190 -2.26 4.34 30.31
CA ARG A 190 -2.89 3.26 31.05
C ARG A 190 -4.30 3.61 31.55
N LYS A 191 -4.52 4.84 32.01
CA LYS A 191 -5.84 5.28 32.48
C LYS A 191 -6.88 5.29 31.37
N LEU A 192 -6.45 5.64 30.15
CA LEU A 192 -7.33 5.59 28.99
C LEU A 192 -7.63 4.14 28.57
N ILE A 193 -6.65 3.25 28.64
CA ILE A 193 -6.86 1.81 28.43
C ILE A 193 -7.87 1.25 29.46
N ASP A 194 -7.71 1.57 30.74
CA ASP A 194 -8.65 1.13 31.79
C ASP A 194 -10.08 1.65 31.51
N ALA A 195 -10.22 2.90 31.08
CA ALA A 195 -11.52 3.48 30.72
C ALA A 195 -12.15 2.78 29.49
N VAL A 196 -11.35 2.45 28.48
CA VAL A 196 -11.79 1.67 27.31
C VAL A 196 -12.20 0.26 27.73
N ALA A 197 -11.41 -0.41 28.57
CA ALA A 197 -11.74 -1.74 29.08
C ALA A 197 -13.06 -1.75 29.86
N GLU A 198 -13.30 -0.76 30.71
CA GLU A 198 -14.58 -0.63 31.45
C GLU A 198 -15.76 -0.42 30.51
N LEU A 199 -15.60 0.44 29.49
CA LEU A 199 -16.62 0.66 28.49
C LEU A 199 -16.93 -0.64 27.72
N LEU A 200 -15.89 -1.35 27.27
CA LEU A 200 -16.03 -2.62 26.56
C LEU A 200 -16.62 -3.72 27.45
N ARG A 201 -16.29 -3.76 28.74
CA ARG A 201 -16.86 -4.71 29.70
C ARG A 201 -18.37 -4.53 29.84
N GLY A 202 -18.85 -3.29 29.83
CA GLY A 202 -20.28 -2.95 29.88
C GLY A 202 -21.01 -3.07 28.54
N SER A 203 -20.30 -3.14 27.42
CA SER A 203 -20.90 -3.26 26.08
C SER A 203 -21.53 -4.63 25.87
N ARG A 204 -22.69 -4.70 25.25
CA ARG A 204 -23.33 -5.95 24.85
C ARG A 204 -23.06 -6.33 23.39
N ARG A 205 -22.83 -5.34 22.53
CA ARG A 205 -22.65 -5.50 21.09
C ARG A 205 -21.46 -4.70 20.57
N PRO A 206 -20.24 -4.99 21.05
CA PRO A 206 -19.05 -4.33 20.55
C PRO A 206 -18.81 -4.69 19.08
N LEU A 207 -18.29 -3.73 18.31
CA LEU A 207 -17.88 -3.85 16.92
C LEU A 207 -16.49 -3.28 16.76
N ILE A 208 -15.57 -4.05 16.19
CA ILE A 208 -14.20 -3.61 15.92
C ILE A 208 -14.07 -3.17 14.47
N TYR A 209 -13.46 -2.00 14.22
CA TYR A 209 -13.11 -1.51 12.90
C TYR A 209 -11.58 -1.41 12.77
N ALA A 210 -10.98 -2.39 12.10
CA ALA A 210 -9.53 -2.50 11.97
C ALA A 210 -9.00 -1.80 10.70
N GLY A 211 -8.08 -0.86 10.89
CA GLY A 211 -7.37 -0.17 9.82
C GLY A 211 -5.97 -0.72 9.56
N GLY A 212 -5.27 -0.10 8.60
CA GLY A 212 -3.89 -0.47 8.24
C GLY A 212 -2.88 -0.31 9.38
N GLY A 213 -3.19 0.49 10.40
CA GLY A 213 -2.34 0.65 11.59
C GLY A 213 -2.19 -0.63 12.41
N VAL A 214 -3.18 -1.53 12.38
CA VAL A 214 -3.09 -2.86 13.00
C VAL A 214 -2.03 -3.70 12.30
N ILE A 215 -2.00 -3.69 10.96
CA ILE A 215 -0.99 -4.41 10.17
C ILE A 215 0.39 -3.75 10.34
N ALA A 216 0.45 -2.42 10.38
CA ALA A 216 1.71 -1.69 10.56
C ALA A 216 2.37 -1.95 11.93
N ALA A 217 1.56 -2.18 12.96
CA ALA A 217 2.00 -2.53 14.32
C ALA A 217 2.25 -4.03 14.52
N ASP A 218 2.06 -4.88 13.48
CA ASP A 218 2.09 -6.35 13.58
C ASP A 218 1.18 -6.90 14.71
N ALA A 219 -0.03 -6.31 14.84
CA ALA A 219 -0.96 -6.52 15.96
C ALA A 219 -2.11 -7.49 15.62
N SER A 220 -1.94 -8.37 14.63
CA SER A 220 -2.98 -9.28 14.13
C SER A 220 -3.40 -10.33 15.17
N GLU A 221 -2.46 -10.86 15.93
CA GLU A 221 -2.75 -11.86 16.97
C GLU A 221 -3.46 -11.23 18.16
N GLU A 222 -3.00 -10.05 18.60
CA GLU A 222 -3.65 -9.31 19.70
C GLU A 222 -5.06 -8.84 19.31
N LEU A 223 -5.27 -8.48 18.02
CA LEU A 223 -6.59 -8.19 17.49
C LEU A 223 -7.51 -9.41 17.54
N ARG A 224 -7.02 -10.57 17.09
CA ARG A 224 -7.77 -11.83 17.11
C ARG A 224 -8.15 -12.20 18.54
N GLU A 225 -7.19 -12.18 19.49
CA GLU A 225 -7.42 -12.48 20.91
C GLU A 225 -8.51 -11.58 21.49
N LEU A 226 -8.42 -10.26 21.30
CA LEU A 226 -9.43 -9.32 21.80
C LEU A 226 -10.80 -9.55 21.16
N ALA A 227 -10.85 -9.80 19.86
CA ALA A 227 -12.11 -10.07 19.14
C ALA A 227 -12.79 -11.35 19.67
N GLU A 228 -12.02 -12.40 19.94
CA GLU A 228 -12.51 -13.67 20.52
C GLU A 228 -13.02 -13.48 21.95
N ILE A 229 -12.28 -12.74 22.82
CA ILE A 229 -12.70 -12.42 24.19
C ILE A 229 -14.03 -11.66 24.18
N LEU A 230 -14.19 -10.70 23.27
CA LEU A 230 -15.37 -9.86 23.20
C LEU A 230 -16.52 -10.47 22.37
N HIS A 231 -16.31 -11.60 21.68
CA HIS A 231 -17.20 -12.10 20.62
C HIS A 231 -17.61 -10.98 19.66
N ALA A 232 -16.66 -10.10 19.33
CA ALA A 232 -16.88 -8.91 18.51
C ALA A 232 -16.54 -9.16 17.04
N PRO A 233 -17.41 -8.81 16.09
CA PRO A 233 -17.06 -8.86 14.68
C PRO A 233 -15.98 -7.82 14.38
N VAL A 234 -15.05 -8.18 13.51
CA VAL A 234 -13.95 -7.33 13.05
C VAL A 234 -14.19 -6.94 11.62
N VAL A 235 -14.55 -5.70 11.39
CA VAL A 235 -14.66 -5.13 10.05
C VAL A 235 -13.31 -4.53 9.65
N MET A 236 -12.78 -4.97 8.52
CA MET A 236 -11.49 -4.52 8.02
C MET A 236 -11.66 -3.42 6.96
N SER A 237 -11.00 -2.28 7.14
CA SER A 237 -10.85 -1.29 6.07
C SER A 237 -10.01 -1.85 4.91
N GLU A 238 -9.98 -1.17 3.77
CA GLU A 238 -9.19 -1.60 2.60
C GLU A 238 -7.73 -1.91 2.96
N ASN A 239 -7.04 -0.99 3.66
CA ASN A 239 -5.65 -1.19 4.10
C ASN A 239 -5.52 -2.05 5.38
N GLY A 240 -6.62 -2.40 6.02
CA GLY A 240 -6.66 -3.32 7.17
C GLY A 240 -6.94 -4.77 6.81
N ARG A 241 -7.15 -5.08 5.53
CA ARG A 241 -7.43 -6.44 5.08
C ARG A 241 -6.32 -7.40 5.42
N GLY A 242 -6.69 -8.56 5.97
CA GLY A 242 -5.75 -9.54 6.50
C GLY A 242 -5.31 -9.28 7.94
N ALA A 243 -5.76 -8.20 8.59
CA ALA A 243 -5.51 -7.99 10.03
C ALA A 243 -6.10 -9.13 10.88
N ILE A 244 -7.20 -9.71 10.42
CA ILE A 244 -7.70 -11.03 10.82
C ILE A 244 -7.98 -11.82 9.54
N SER A 245 -7.74 -13.14 9.56
CA SER A 245 -7.98 -13.98 8.38
C SER A 245 -9.44 -13.91 7.93
N ALA A 246 -9.69 -13.73 6.62
CA ALA A 246 -11.04 -13.77 6.06
C ALA A 246 -11.79 -15.10 6.31
N GLY A 247 -11.07 -16.18 6.65
CA GLY A 247 -11.66 -17.45 7.08
C GLY A 247 -12.09 -17.48 8.55
N HIS A 248 -11.77 -16.44 9.34
CA HIS A 248 -12.16 -16.40 10.75
C HIS A 248 -13.65 -16.07 10.91
N PRO A 249 -14.39 -16.72 11.83
CA PRO A 249 -15.84 -16.49 11.97
C PRO A 249 -16.23 -15.05 12.38
N LEU A 250 -15.32 -14.29 12.95
CA LEU A 250 -15.52 -12.88 13.31
C LEU A 250 -15.05 -11.89 12.24
N ALA A 251 -14.46 -12.36 11.12
CA ALA A 251 -13.93 -11.48 10.08
C ALA A 251 -15.01 -11.01 9.11
N PHE A 252 -14.96 -9.72 8.78
CA PHE A 252 -15.85 -9.07 7.82
C PHE A 252 -15.09 -8.04 6.98
N ASP A 253 -15.53 -7.82 5.74
CA ASP A 253 -15.05 -6.71 4.92
C ASP A 253 -15.76 -5.38 5.28
N ALA A 254 -15.26 -4.29 4.69
CA ALA A 254 -15.72 -2.94 5.04
C ALA A 254 -17.24 -2.72 4.82
N LEU A 255 -17.86 -3.41 3.85
CA LEU A 255 -19.27 -3.25 3.56
C LEU A 255 -20.16 -3.73 4.72
N ALA A 256 -19.75 -4.79 5.43
CA ALA A 256 -20.48 -5.33 6.58
C ALA A 256 -20.71 -4.31 7.68
N PHE A 257 -19.84 -3.29 7.78
CA PHE A 257 -19.99 -2.22 8.76
C PHE A 257 -21.36 -1.55 8.69
N ARG A 258 -21.93 -1.38 7.48
CA ARG A 258 -23.24 -0.76 7.29
C ARG A 258 -24.37 -1.55 7.95
N ARG A 259 -24.25 -2.89 8.02
CA ARG A 259 -25.26 -3.75 8.65
C ARG A 259 -24.98 -3.92 10.14
N LEU A 260 -23.73 -4.17 10.51
CA LEU A 260 -23.35 -4.51 11.89
C LEU A 260 -23.41 -3.31 12.85
N ARG A 261 -23.20 -2.09 12.37
CA ARG A 261 -23.26 -0.87 13.20
C ARG A 261 -24.66 -0.53 13.70
N GLU A 262 -25.71 -0.97 13.01
CA GLU A 262 -27.10 -0.66 13.38
C GLU A 262 -27.50 -1.22 14.76
N ASP A 263 -26.85 -2.32 15.14
CA ASP A 263 -27.06 -3.00 16.41
C ASP A 263 -25.91 -2.80 17.41
N ALA A 264 -24.81 -2.15 17.01
CA ALA A 264 -23.64 -1.94 17.85
C ALA A 264 -23.90 -0.87 18.92
N ASP A 265 -23.40 -1.09 20.14
CA ASP A 265 -23.41 -0.10 21.22
C ASP A 265 -22.05 0.58 21.42
N VAL A 266 -20.96 -0.07 20.99
CA VAL A 266 -19.58 0.47 20.98
C VAL A 266 -18.92 0.11 19.68
N VAL A 267 -18.29 1.08 19.02
CA VAL A 267 -17.37 0.90 17.89
C VAL A 267 -15.95 1.19 18.36
N LEU A 268 -15.09 0.19 18.29
CA LEU A 268 -13.66 0.32 18.56
C LEU A 268 -12.89 0.44 17.23
N ALA A 269 -12.48 1.66 16.87
CA ALA A 269 -11.74 1.98 15.65
C ALA A 269 -10.23 1.96 15.92
N LEU A 270 -9.52 1.02 15.29
CA LEU A 270 -8.10 0.71 15.55
C LEU A 270 -7.23 1.06 14.34
N GLY A 271 -6.24 1.94 14.51
CA GLY A 271 -5.24 2.25 13.50
C GLY A 271 -5.85 2.68 12.16
N THR A 272 -6.91 3.44 12.19
CA THR A 272 -7.66 3.93 11.02
C THR A 272 -7.89 5.44 11.09
N ARG A 273 -7.96 6.11 9.93
CA ARG A 273 -8.41 7.50 9.87
C ARG A 273 -9.90 7.66 10.20
N PHE A 274 -10.67 6.61 10.05
CA PHE A 274 -12.12 6.55 10.31
C PHE A 274 -12.92 7.69 9.69
N VAL A 275 -12.62 7.98 8.41
CA VAL A 275 -13.30 9.01 7.61
C VAL A 275 -13.80 8.44 6.30
N THR A 276 -14.89 9.01 5.79
CA THR A 276 -15.46 8.68 4.48
C THR A 276 -14.65 9.32 3.35
N ALA A 277 -14.94 8.98 2.10
CA ALA A 277 -14.37 9.64 0.93
C ALA A 277 -14.72 11.14 0.85
N PHE A 278 -15.73 11.60 1.59
CA PHE A 278 -16.15 13.00 1.68
C PHE A 278 -15.56 13.73 2.89
N SER A 279 -14.50 13.17 3.49
CA SER A 279 -13.78 13.74 4.65
C SER A 279 -14.66 13.96 5.90
N THR A 280 -15.73 13.20 6.04
CA THR A 280 -16.57 13.18 7.25
C THR A 280 -16.29 11.93 8.08
N GLN A 281 -16.59 11.97 9.38
CA GLN A 281 -16.53 10.77 10.23
C GLN A 281 -17.40 9.66 9.66
N VAL A 282 -16.95 8.41 9.76
CA VAL A 282 -17.77 7.24 9.43
C VAL A 282 -18.94 7.18 10.43
N ASN A 283 -20.16 7.04 9.91
CA ASN A 283 -21.38 6.99 10.74
C ASN A 283 -21.42 5.72 11.59
N THR A 284 -21.52 5.87 12.92
CA THR A 284 -21.57 4.77 13.89
C THR A 284 -23.00 4.36 14.29
N ALA A 285 -24.03 4.91 13.64
CA ALA A 285 -25.46 4.69 13.96
C ALA A 285 -25.82 4.97 15.44
N GLY A 286 -25.08 5.87 16.10
CA GLY A 286 -25.30 6.24 17.50
C GLY A 286 -24.51 5.40 18.51
N ALA A 287 -23.74 4.40 18.07
CA ALA A 287 -22.81 3.69 18.94
C ALA A 287 -21.72 4.62 19.45
N ARG A 288 -21.26 4.40 20.69
CA ARG A 288 -20.11 5.12 21.25
C ARG A 288 -18.85 4.79 20.49
N LEU A 289 -18.09 5.82 20.14
CA LEU A 289 -16.85 5.67 19.36
C LEU A 289 -15.62 5.71 20.26
N VAL A 290 -14.85 4.64 20.23
CA VAL A 290 -13.50 4.58 20.80
C VAL A 290 -12.50 4.57 19.66
N MET A 291 -11.50 5.44 19.71
CA MET A 291 -10.42 5.45 18.70
C MET A 291 -9.08 5.20 19.37
N ILE A 292 -8.28 4.28 18.79
CA ILE A 292 -6.88 4.05 19.17
C ILE A 292 -6.03 4.25 17.93
N ASN A 293 -5.08 5.19 17.98
CA ASN A 293 -4.24 5.52 16.83
C ASN A 293 -2.85 5.98 17.27
N ALA A 294 -1.82 5.56 16.54
CA ALA A 294 -0.44 6.03 16.74
C ALA A 294 -0.20 7.45 16.19
N GLU A 295 -1.16 8.00 15.41
CA GLU A 295 -1.13 9.36 14.88
C GLU A 295 -2.13 10.23 15.66
N ALA A 296 -1.62 11.14 16.49
CA ALA A 296 -2.45 12.01 17.33
C ALA A 296 -3.41 12.89 16.50
N ALA A 297 -2.98 13.35 15.31
CA ALA A 297 -3.81 14.16 14.42
C ALA A 297 -5.05 13.42 13.88
N ASP A 298 -5.02 12.09 13.87
CA ASP A 298 -6.15 11.26 13.44
C ASP A 298 -7.19 11.04 14.56
N LEU A 299 -6.97 11.54 15.77
CA LEU A 299 -7.88 11.41 16.93
C LEU A 299 -8.80 12.63 17.10
N GLY A 300 -8.57 13.73 16.36
CA GLY A 300 -9.37 14.95 16.37
C GLY A 300 -10.28 15.10 15.15
N GLU A 301 -10.79 16.30 14.94
CA GLU A 301 -11.66 16.67 13.82
C GLU A 301 -11.23 16.04 12.48
N PRO A 302 -12.18 15.61 11.63
CA PRO A 302 -13.65 15.67 11.78
C PRO A 302 -14.24 14.54 12.63
N ARG A 303 -13.42 13.76 13.34
CA ARG A 303 -13.86 12.68 14.23
C ARG A 303 -14.15 13.22 15.63
N THR A 304 -15.16 12.66 16.27
CA THR A 304 -15.59 13.03 17.61
C THR A 304 -15.71 11.76 18.48
N PRO A 305 -14.58 11.10 18.81
CA PRO A 305 -14.62 9.91 19.65
C PRO A 305 -15.05 10.23 21.09
N ASP A 306 -15.79 9.32 21.70
CA ASP A 306 -16.09 9.37 23.14
C ASP A 306 -14.82 9.14 23.98
N LEU A 307 -13.94 8.24 23.50
CA LEU A 307 -12.62 7.99 24.05
C LEU A 307 -11.56 7.96 22.94
N ALA A 308 -10.50 8.73 23.09
CA ALA A 308 -9.39 8.82 22.16
C ALA A 308 -8.08 8.40 22.86
N VAL A 309 -7.45 7.34 22.34
CA VAL A 309 -6.19 6.81 22.87
C VAL A 309 -5.09 7.01 21.85
N HIS A 310 -4.13 7.89 22.16
CA HIS A 310 -2.89 8.01 21.39
C HIS A 310 -1.96 6.87 21.79
N GLY A 311 -1.77 5.89 20.92
CA GLY A 311 -0.97 4.72 21.23
C GLY A 311 -0.81 3.76 20.06
N ASP A 312 0.21 2.92 20.17
CA ASP A 312 0.47 1.82 19.27
C ASP A 312 -0.64 0.75 19.40
N ALA A 313 -1.09 0.22 18.25
CA ALA A 313 -2.22 -0.71 18.23
C ALA A 313 -1.90 -2.02 18.96
N ARG A 314 -0.68 -2.55 18.82
CA ARG A 314 -0.28 -3.81 19.46
C ARG A 314 -0.26 -3.69 20.99
N LEU A 315 0.37 -2.62 21.49
CA LEU A 315 0.45 -2.37 22.93
C LEU A 315 -0.94 -2.16 23.53
N ALA A 316 -1.80 -1.40 22.84
CA ALA A 316 -3.16 -1.15 23.30
C ALA A 316 -4.02 -2.41 23.29
N LEU A 317 -3.98 -3.20 22.21
CA LEU A 317 -4.75 -4.45 22.10
C LEU A 317 -4.32 -5.49 23.14
N ALA A 318 -3.01 -5.66 23.35
CA ALA A 318 -2.49 -6.57 24.38
C ALA A 318 -2.98 -6.17 25.79
N ALA A 319 -2.92 -4.87 26.11
CA ALA A 319 -3.39 -4.38 27.40
C ALA A 319 -4.91 -4.55 27.59
N LEU A 320 -5.71 -4.31 26.53
CA LEU A 320 -7.16 -4.52 26.57
C LEU A 320 -7.53 -6.01 26.71
N ALA A 321 -6.82 -6.90 25.98
CA ALA A 321 -7.03 -8.35 26.10
C ALA A 321 -6.73 -8.85 27.51
N GLU A 322 -5.67 -8.34 28.16
CA GLU A 322 -5.36 -8.66 29.55
C GLU A 322 -6.46 -8.23 30.52
N GLU A 323 -6.94 -6.97 30.40
CA GLU A 323 -7.99 -6.40 31.28
C GLU A 323 -9.37 -7.06 31.09
N LEU A 324 -9.63 -7.60 29.91
CA LEU A 324 -10.95 -8.19 29.56
C LEU A 324 -10.95 -9.72 29.62
N ARG A 325 -9.84 -10.33 30.00
CA ARG A 325 -9.74 -11.79 30.13
C ARG A 325 -10.76 -12.32 31.12
N GLY A 326 -11.53 -13.33 30.69
CA GLY A 326 -12.58 -13.95 31.51
C GLY A 326 -13.92 -13.21 31.52
N VAL A 327 -14.09 -12.19 30.69
CA VAL A 327 -15.42 -11.59 30.45
C VAL A 327 -16.29 -12.61 29.73
N ASP A 328 -17.45 -12.93 30.33
CA ASP A 328 -18.44 -13.82 29.71
C ASP A 328 -19.30 -13.07 28.69
N ARG A 329 -19.51 -13.69 27.52
CA ARG A 329 -20.25 -13.10 26.39
C ARG A 329 -21.21 -14.09 25.77
N GLU A 330 -22.42 -13.63 25.51
CA GLU A 330 -23.37 -14.40 24.71
C GLU A 330 -22.88 -14.52 23.25
N SER A 331 -23.14 -15.67 22.66
CA SER A 331 -22.82 -15.92 21.25
C SER A 331 -23.72 -15.06 20.34
N ARG A 332 -23.12 -14.39 19.36
CA ARG A 332 -23.78 -13.59 18.31
C ARG A 332 -23.73 -14.28 16.95
N ALA A 333 -23.49 -15.58 16.89
CA ALA A 333 -23.28 -16.32 15.64
C ALA A 333 -24.42 -16.12 14.62
N ALA A 334 -25.69 -16.19 15.06
CA ALA A 334 -26.84 -15.98 14.18
C ALA A 334 -26.90 -14.57 13.57
N GLU A 335 -26.46 -13.54 14.31
CA GLU A 335 -26.33 -12.16 13.80
C GLU A 335 -25.24 -12.06 12.72
N PHE A 336 -24.12 -12.75 12.94
CA PHE A 336 -23.01 -12.76 11.98
C PHE A 336 -23.37 -13.54 10.71
N ASP A 337 -24.10 -14.63 10.82
CA ASP A 337 -24.62 -15.37 9.67
C ASP A 337 -25.59 -14.52 8.85
N ALA A 338 -26.51 -13.83 9.51
CA ALA A 338 -27.42 -12.90 8.83
C ALA A 338 -26.67 -11.73 8.14
N ALA A 339 -25.57 -11.25 8.73
CA ALA A 339 -24.72 -10.23 8.10
C ALA A 339 -24.00 -10.79 6.85
N ARG A 340 -23.56 -12.06 6.86
CA ARG A 340 -22.96 -12.72 5.69
C ARG A 340 -23.98 -12.94 4.58
N ASP A 341 -25.20 -13.40 4.91
CA ASP A 341 -26.26 -13.55 3.93
C ASP A 341 -26.58 -12.20 3.27
N TRP A 342 -26.69 -11.14 4.06
CA TRP A 342 -26.89 -9.80 3.53
C TRP A 342 -25.74 -9.35 2.60
N LEU A 343 -24.47 -9.67 2.93
CA LEU A 343 -23.33 -9.37 2.06
C LEU A 343 -23.43 -10.11 0.72
N GLU A 344 -23.80 -11.41 0.74
CA GLU A 344 -23.96 -12.20 -0.48
C GLU A 344 -25.05 -11.61 -1.40
N GLU A 345 -26.15 -11.11 -0.83
CA GLU A 345 -27.19 -10.39 -1.58
C GLU A 345 -26.64 -9.10 -2.22
N GLN A 346 -25.80 -8.34 -1.49
CA GLN A 346 -25.19 -7.12 -2.05
C GLN A 346 -24.21 -7.47 -3.19
N TYR A 347 -23.42 -8.52 -3.03
CA TYR A 347 -22.41 -8.92 -4.01
C TYR A 347 -22.99 -9.57 -5.27
N ALA A 348 -24.26 -9.94 -5.29
CA ALA A 348 -24.93 -10.45 -6.48
C ALA A 348 -24.87 -9.46 -7.66
N ASP A 349 -24.88 -8.15 -7.36
CA ASP A 349 -24.83 -7.09 -8.37
C ASP A 349 -23.49 -7.04 -9.14
N ILE A 350 -22.44 -7.65 -8.63
CA ILE A 350 -21.10 -7.70 -9.23
C ILE A 350 -20.65 -9.14 -9.52
N ALA A 351 -21.58 -10.03 -9.83
CA ALA A 351 -21.29 -11.44 -10.09
C ALA A 351 -20.19 -11.68 -11.12
N PRO A 352 -20.08 -10.94 -12.27
CA PRO A 352 -19.00 -11.12 -13.23
C PRO A 352 -17.62 -10.85 -12.63
N GLN A 353 -17.44 -9.73 -11.91
CA GLN A 353 -16.17 -9.40 -11.27
C GLN A 353 -15.81 -10.42 -10.18
N ARG A 354 -16.82 -10.85 -9.39
CA ARG A 354 -16.60 -11.90 -8.36
C ARG A 354 -16.14 -13.22 -8.95
N ALA A 355 -16.58 -13.58 -10.15
CA ALA A 355 -16.11 -14.79 -10.82
C ALA A 355 -14.59 -14.72 -11.09
N TYR A 356 -14.11 -13.59 -11.61
CA TYR A 356 -12.67 -13.36 -11.78
C TYR A 356 -11.91 -13.35 -10.44
N LEU A 357 -12.45 -12.70 -9.41
CA LEU A 357 -11.84 -12.67 -8.09
C LEU A 357 -11.76 -14.07 -7.44
N ARG A 358 -12.78 -14.92 -7.64
CA ARG A 358 -12.74 -16.33 -7.21
C ARG A 358 -11.66 -17.12 -7.94
N ALA A 359 -11.52 -16.93 -9.25
CA ALA A 359 -10.47 -17.55 -10.06
C ALA A 359 -9.07 -17.16 -9.56
N ILE A 360 -8.86 -15.86 -9.29
CA ILE A 360 -7.59 -15.36 -8.73
C ILE A 360 -7.33 -15.97 -7.35
N ARG A 361 -8.35 -16.01 -6.48
CA ARG A 361 -8.19 -16.59 -5.13
C ARG A 361 -7.91 -18.09 -5.15
N ALA A 362 -8.52 -18.83 -6.07
CA ALA A 362 -8.31 -20.28 -6.21
C ALA A 362 -6.91 -20.63 -6.73
N ALA A 363 -6.29 -19.74 -7.50
CA ALA A 363 -4.94 -19.92 -8.01
C ALA A 363 -3.85 -19.42 -7.05
N LEU A 364 -4.13 -18.36 -6.28
CA LEU A 364 -3.15 -17.72 -5.40
C LEU A 364 -3.15 -18.40 -4.02
N PRO A 365 -2.02 -18.86 -3.48
CA PRO A 365 -1.94 -19.38 -2.10
C PRO A 365 -2.34 -18.34 -1.05
N ASP A 366 -2.63 -18.78 0.17
CA ASP A 366 -3.10 -17.90 1.26
C ASP A 366 -2.09 -16.81 1.64
N ASP A 367 -0.81 -17.07 1.50
CA ASP A 367 0.30 -16.14 1.74
C ASP A 367 0.76 -15.41 0.48
N GLY A 368 0.20 -15.76 -0.69
CA GLY A 368 0.47 -15.06 -1.96
C GLY A 368 -0.05 -13.64 -1.96
N VAL A 369 0.66 -12.74 -2.63
CA VAL A 369 0.34 -11.31 -2.68
C VAL A 369 -0.51 -10.99 -3.92
N LEU A 370 -1.67 -10.38 -3.71
CA LEU A 370 -2.43 -9.70 -4.77
C LEU A 370 -2.15 -8.21 -4.72
N VAL A 371 -1.59 -7.67 -5.80
CA VAL A 371 -1.48 -6.22 -6.03
C VAL A 371 -2.60 -5.80 -6.95
N SER A 372 -3.53 -5.01 -6.43
CA SER A 372 -4.76 -4.62 -7.14
C SER A 372 -4.71 -3.15 -7.53
N GLU A 373 -4.61 -2.88 -8.82
CA GLU A 373 -4.85 -1.55 -9.38
C GLU A 373 -6.36 -1.33 -9.61
N LEU A 374 -6.77 -0.07 -9.79
CA LEU A 374 -8.18 0.34 -9.94
C LEU A 374 -8.71 0.02 -11.35
N THR A 375 -9.06 -1.23 -11.56
CA THR A 375 -9.77 -1.74 -12.75
C THR A 375 -11.21 -2.07 -12.40
N GLN A 376 -12.03 -2.49 -13.38
CA GLN A 376 -13.39 -2.98 -13.10
C GLN A 376 -13.39 -4.12 -12.07
N VAL A 377 -12.41 -5.06 -12.14
CA VAL A 377 -12.23 -6.15 -11.18
C VAL A 377 -11.54 -5.64 -9.91
N GLY A 378 -10.60 -4.70 -10.02
CA GLY A 378 -9.88 -4.13 -8.88
C GLY A 378 -10.78 -3.36 -7.90
N TYR A 379 -11.76 -2.59 -8.41
CA TYR A 379 -12.77 -1.95 -7.56
C TYR A 379 -13.60 -2.99 -6.78
N ALA A 380 -13.96 -4.09 -7.41
CA ALA A 380 -14.66 -5.19 -6.74
C ALA A 380 -13.73 -5.90 -5.73
N ALA A 381 -12.43 -6.03 -6.04
CA ALA A 381 -11.45 -6.61 -5.12
C ALA A 381 -11.36 -5.83 -3.82
N SER A 382 -11.37 -4.50 -3.88
CA SER A 382 -11.40 -3.65 -2.68
C SER A 382 -12.64 -3.89 -1.80
N ALA A 383 -13.75 -4.35 -2.37
CA ALA A 383 -14.96 -4.65 -1.64
C ALA A 383 -15.00 -6.08 -1.06
N CYS A 384 -14.59 -7.11 -1.84
CA CYS A 384 -14.94 -8.49 -1.50
C CYS A 384 -13.85 -9.55 -1.76
N PHE A 385 -12.58 -9.19 -2.08
CA PHE A 385 -11.53 -10.20 -2.23
C PHE A 385 -11.13 -10.79 -0.87
N PRO A 386 -11.16 -12.12 -0.65
CA PRO A 386 -10.77 -12.72 0.63
C PRO A 386 -9.27 -12.61 0.87
N VAL A 387 -8.85 -12.10 2.03
CA VAL A 387 -7.45 -11.94 2.43
C VAL A 387 -7.20 -12.73 3.71
N TYR A 388 -6.30 -13.73 3.64
CA TYR A 388 -6.08 -14.68 4.73
C TYR A 388 -4.88 -14.35 5.61
N ARG A 389 -3.93 -13.54 5.12
CA ARG A 389 -2.71 -13.15 5.82
C ARG A 389 -2.51 -11.64 5.75
N PRO A 390 -1.92 -11.01 6.77
CA PRO A 390 -1.52 -9.61 6.67
C PRO A 390 -0.50 -9.40 5.56
N ARG A 391 -0.47 -8.19 4.97
CA ARG A 391 0.50 -7.78 3.93
C ARG A 391 0.40 -8.54 2.60
N THR A 392 -0.74 -9.19 2.31
CA THR A 392 -0.97 -9.95 1.07
C THR A 392 -1.97 -9.30 0.11
N PHE A 393 -2.49 -8.13 0.44
CA PHE A 393 -3.39 -7.35 -0.43
C PHE A 393 -2.95 -5.89 -0.46
N LEU A 394 -2.48 -5.44 -1.63
CA LEU A 394 -1.93 -4.10 -1.83
C LEU A 394 -2.76 -3.34 -2.85
N THR A 395 -3.13 -2.09 -2.51
CA THR A 395 -3.90 -1.18 -3.37
C THR A 395 -3.26 0.21 -3.37
N PRO A 396 -3.52 1.08 -4.35
CA PRO A 396 -2.97 2.43 -4.39
C PRO A 396 -3.62 3.38 -3.35
N GLY A 397 -4.51 2.89 -2.51
CA GLY A 397 -5.23 3.69 -1.53
C GLY A 397 -6.00 4.85 -2.19
N TYR A 398 -6.12 5.96 -1.47
CA TYR A 398 -6.88 7.12 -1.97
C TYR A 398 -6.19 7.91 -3.10
N GLN A 399 -4.93 7.60 -3.46
CA GLN A 399 -4.29 8.22 -4.63
C GLN A 399 -4.90 7.71 -5.93
N GLY A 400 -5.28 6.44 -5.99
CA GLY A 400 -5.95 5.89 -7.17
C GLY A 400 -5.15 6.04 -8.46
N THR A 401 -3.83 5.96 -8.38
CA THR A 401 -2.91 6.30 -9.47
C THR A 401 -2.80 5.19 -10.51
N LEU A 402 -2.59 5.57 -11.77
CA LEU A 402 -2.28 4.65 -12.87
C LEU A 402 -0.81 4.17 -12.80
N GLY A 403 -0.57 2.93 -13.23
CA GLY A 403 0.76 2.31 -13.26
C GLY A 403 1.21 1.71 -11.93
N TYR A 404 0.33 1.69 -10.94
CA TYR A 404 0.62 1.15 -9.61
C TYR A 404 0.82 -0.36 -9.63
N GLY A 405 -0.09 -1.11 -10.27
CA GLY A 405 -0.23 -2.55 -10.11
C GLY A 405 1.04 -3.33 -10.45
N PHE A 406 1.52 -3.20 -11.67
CA PHE A 406 2.66 -3.97 -12.15
C PHE A 406 3.96 -3.63 -11.41
N ALA A 407 4.32 -2.35 -11.34
CA ALA A 407 5.57 -1.95 -10.69
C ALA A 407 5.59 -2.30 -9.19
N THR A 408 4.47 -2.11 -8.47
CA THR A 408 4.37 -2.49 -7.05
C THR A 408 4.52 -4.00 -6.86
N ALA A 409 3.97 -4.81 -7.77
CA ALA A 409 4.11 -6.26 -7.74
C ALA A 409 5.58 -6.70 -7.92
N LEU A 410 6.33 -6.04 -8.80
CA LEU A 410 7.77 -6.30 -8.94
C LEU A 410 8.52 -6.02 -7.63
N GLY A 411 8.16 -4.95 -6.91
CA GLY A 411 8.73 -4.64 -5.61
C GLY A 411 8.39 -5.67 -4.54
N ALA A 412 7.15 -6.14 -4.50
CA ALA A 412 6.73 -7.22 -3.59
C ALA A 412 7.45 -8.53 -3.91
N LYS A 413 7.69 -8.82 -5.19
CA LYS A 413 8.44 -10.01 -5.63
C LYS A 413 9.93 -9.93 -5.30
N ALA A 414 10.53 -8.75 -5.45
CA ALA A 414 11.93 -8.52 -5.06
C ALA A 414 12.14 -8.66 -3.54
N ALA A 415 11.11 -8.42 -2.74
CA ALA A 415 11.15 -8.53 -1.29
C ALA A 415 11.19 -9.98 -0.78
N ASP A 416 10.56 -10.89 -1.52
CA ASP A 416 10.49 -12.31 -1.24
C ASP A 416 10.39 -13.08 -2.59
N PRO A 417 11.53 -13.53 -3.13
CA PRO A 417 11.58 -14.19 -4.43
C PRO A 417 10.79 -15.50 -4.52
N ASP A 418 10.52 -16.16 -3.42
CA ASP A 418 9.78 -17.43 -3.40
C ASP A 418 8.26 -17.21 -3.29
N ARG A 419 7.83 -16.05 -2.80
CA ARG A 419 6.42 -15.75 -2.58
C ARG A 419 5.67 -15.54 -3.89
N PRO A 420 4.53 -16.22 -4.11
CA PRO A 420 3.67 -15.96 -5.27
C PRO A 420 3.13 -14.53 -5.28
N VAL A 421 3.26 -13.84 -6.41
CA VAL A 421 2.75 -12.46 -6.60
C VAL A 421 1.94 -12.38 -7.87
N VAL A 422 0.68 -11.99 -7.74
CA VAL A 422 -0.22 -11.65 -8.86
C VAL A 422 -0.51 -10.15 -8.84
N SER A 423 -0.37 -9.50 -9.99
CA SER A 423 -0.84 -8.14 -10.21
C SER A 423 -2.09 -8.16 -11.08
N ILE A 424 -3.11 -7.37 -10.71
CA ILE A 424 -4.21 -7.04 -11.61
C ILE A 424 -4.15 -5.56 -11.93
N THR A 425 -4.19 -5.24 -13.22
CA THR A 425 -4.11 -3.88 -13.74
C THR A 425 -5.07 -3.72 -14.94
N GLY A 426 -5.45 -2.50 -15.25
CA GLY A 426 -6.15 -2.19 -16.50
C GLY A 426 -5.16 -1.91 -17.63
N ASP A 427 -5.63 -1.99 -18.87
CA ASP A 427 -4.85 -1.64 -20.05
C ASP A 427 -4.31 -0.20 -19.98
N GLY A 428 -5.13 0.75 -19.54
CA GLY A 428 -4.72 2.13 -19.31
C GLY A 428 -3.66 2.27 -18.22
N GLY A 429 -3.78 1.53 -17.12
CA GLY A 429 -2.80 1.53 -16.03
C GLY A 429 -1.50 0.86 -16.42
N PHE A 430 -1.56 -0.32 -17.00
CA PHE A 430 -0.39 -1.07 -17.44
C PHE A 430 0.51 -0.29 -18.41
N SER A 431 -0.10 0.53 -19.26
CA SER A 431 0.65 1.34 -20.26
C SER A 431 1.64 2.34 -19.63
N TRP A 432 1.48 2.69 -18.35
CA TRP A 432 2.38 3.60 -17.62
C TRP A 432 3.69 2.93 -17.17
N THR A 433 3.68 1.61 -16.98
CA THR A 433 4.84 0.87 -16.44
C THR A 433 5.21 -0.36 -17.27
N LEU A 434 4.65 -0.51 -18.47
CA LEU A 434 4.92 -1.67 -19.35
C LEU A 434 6.41 -1.88 -19.66
N GLN A 435 7.22 -0.81 -19.69
CA GLN A 435 8.68 -0.88 -19.90
C GLN A 435 9.39 -1.66 -18.80
N GLU A 436 8.78 -1.81 -17.63
CA GLU A 436 9.32 -2.61 -16.53
C GLU A 436 9.24 -4.13 -16.77
N LEU A 437 8.63 -4.58 -17.88
CA LEU A 437 8.81 -5.94 -18.40
C LEU A 437 10.32 -6.26 -18.58
N SER A 438 11.10 -5.26 -19.02
CA SER A 438 12.57 -5.36 -19.08
C SER A 438 13.19 -5.58 -17.70
N THR A 439 12.70 -4.88 -16.67
CA THR A 439 13.17 -5.02 -15.28
C THR A 439 12.80 -6.40 -14.74
N ALA A 440 11.54 -6.83 -14.93
CA ALA A 440 11.09 -8.16 -14.54
C ALA A 440 11.96 -9.26 -15.14
N LYS A 441 12.23 -9.18 -16.45
CA LYS A 441 13.07 -10.16 -17.16
C LYS A 441 14.53 -10.14 -16.66
N LYS A 442 15.11 -8.94 -16.55
CA LYS A 442 16.53 -8.77 -16.15
C LYS A 442 16.83 -9.36 -14.77
N TYR A 443 15.92 -9.17 -13.82
CA TYR A 443 16.12 -9.58 -12.42
C TYR A 443 15.37 -10.85 -12.04
N GLY A 444 14.71 -11.54 -12.98
CA GLY A 444 13.96 -12.77 -12.73
C GLY A 444 12.80 -12.57 -11.76
N LEU A 445 12.15 -11.40 -11.78
CA LEU A 445 11.04 -11.08 -10.88
C LEU A 445 9.76 -11.78 -11.38
N ALA A 446 9.59 -13.04 -10.99
CA ALA A 446 8.53 -13.95 -11.41
C ALA A 446 7.15 -13.51 -10.88
N THR A 447 6.59 -12.45 -11.45
CA THR A 447 5.23 -11.97 -11.20
C THR A 447 4.29 -12.40 -12.31
N VAL A 448 3.04 -12.71 -11.99
CA VAL A 448 1.98 -12.89 -12.97
C VAL A 448 1.15 -11.61 -13.04
N THR A 449 1.18 -10.93 -14.17
CA THR A 449 0.46 -9.66 -14.37
C THR A 449 -0.72 -9.86 -15.29
N VAL A 450 -1.94 -9.69 -14.76
CA VAL A 450 -3.20 -9.78 -15.50
C VAL A 450 -3.63 -8.38 -15.92
N VAL A 451 -3.69 -8.15 -17.23
CA VAL A 451 -4.20 -6.92 -17.81
C VAL A 451 -5.67 -7.12 -18.17
N PHE A 452 -6.58 -6.54 -17.39
CA PHE A 452 -8.00 -6.47 -17.75
C PHE A 452 -8.17 -5.43 -18.85
N ASN A 453 -8.35 -5.92 -20.07
CA ASN A 453 -8.30 -5.15 -21.31
C ASN A 453 -9.71 -4.90 -21.83
N ASP A 454 -10.21 -3.69 -21.65
CA ASP A 454 -11.51 -3.25 -22.17
C ASP A 454 -11.39 -2.17 -23.26
N GLY A 455 -10.19 -1.69 -23.57
CA GLY A 455 -9.93 -0.68 -24.59
C GLY A 455 -10.28 0.76 -24.18
N PHE A 456 -10.45 1.02 -22.88
CA PHE A 456 -10.91 2.33 -22.40
C PHE A 456 -10.30 2.71 -21.05
N PHE A 457 -10.30 4.02 -20.77
CA PHE A 457 -10.30 4.48 -19.38
C PHE A 457 -11.71 4.25 -18.79
N GLY A 458 -12.00 3.01 -18.41
CA GLY A 458 -13.35 2.49 -18.16
C GLY A 458 -14.17 3.32 -17.17
N ASN A 459 -13.57 3.77 -16.04
CA ASN A 459 -14.28 4.61 -15.08
C ASN A 459 -14.63 6.00 -15.63
N VAL A 460 -13.73 6.61 -16.41
CA VAL A 460 -13.98 7.90 -17.08
C VAL A 460 -15.13 7.75 -18.08
N ARG A 461 -15.08 6.71 -18.93
CA ARG A 461 -16.11 6.40 -19.92
C ARG A 461 -17.48 6.17 -19.26
N ARG A 462 -17.52 5.42 -18.16
CA ARG A 462 -18.74 5.20 -17.38
C ARG A 462 -19.34 6.50 -16.84
N ILE A 463 -18.52 7.42 -16.34
CA ILE A 463 -18.99 8.74 -15.89
C ILE A 463 -19.55 9.54 -17.07
N GLN A 464 -18.88 9.53 -18.20
CA GLN A 464 -19.37 10.20 -19.43
C GLN A 464 -20.69 9.61 -19.91
N LYS A 465 -20.85 8.28 -19.86
CA LYS A 465 -22.12 7.59 -20.15
C LYS A 465 -23.24 8.06 -19.23
N ASN A 466 -23.04 7.97 -17.92
CA ASN A 466 -24.11 8.11 -16.93
C ASN A 466 -24.46 9.58 -16.61
N ARG A 467 -23.47 10.49 -16.62
CA ARG A 467 -23.69 11.89 -16.22
C ARG A 467 -23.78 12.86 -17.40
N PHE A 468 -23.21 12.49 -18.54
CA PHE A 468 -23.06 13.39 -19.68
C PHE A 468 -23.71 12.84 -20.97
N GLY A 469 -24.72 11.94 -20.86
CA GLY A 469 -25.48 11.44 -21.98
C GLY A 469 -24.62 10.76 -23.03
N ALA A 470 -23.69 9.91 -22.61
CA ALA A 470 -22.77 9.15 -23.46
C ALA A 470 -21.91 10.02 -24.41
N ARG A 471 -21.62 11.26 -24.04
CA ARG A 471 -20.67 12.10 -24.77
C ARG A 471 -19.25 11.67 -24.42
N TYR A 472 -18.77 10.62 -25.11
CA TYR A 472 -17.43 10.06 -24.91
C TYR A 472 -16.37 11.00 -25.46
N PHE A 473 -15.35 11.29 -24.66
CA PHE A 473 -14.25 12.17 -25.03
C PHE A 473 -12.95 11.73 -24.35
N ALA A 474 -11.91 11.50 -25.12
CA ALA A 474 -10.56 11.13 -24.65
C ALA A 474 -10.54 9.92 -23.69
N SER A 475 -11.45 8.97 -23.85
CA SER A 475 -11.55 7.77 -23.01
C SER A 475 -11.27 6.45 -23.74
N ASP A 476 -11.13 6.50 -25.07
CA ASP A 476 -10.80 5.34 -25.90
C ASP A 476 -9.29 5.10 -25.93
N LEU A 477 -8.88 3.84 -25.91
CA LEU A 477 -7.47 3.42 -25.97
C LEU A 477 -7.22 2.56 -27.21
N VAL A 478 -6.00 2.68 -27.75
CA VAL A 478 -5.48 1.76 -28.76
C VAL A 478 -4.38 0.94 -28.12
N ASN A 479 -4.69 -0.29 -27.75
CA ASN A 479 -3.78 -1.17 -27.06
C ASN A 479 -2.89 -1.98 -28.02
N PRO A 480 -1.67 -2.35 -27.59
CA PRO A 480 -0.85 -3.30 -28.35
C PRO A 480 -1.45 -4.70 -28.31
N ASP A 481 -0.99 -5.56 -29.19
CA ASP A 481 -1.08 -7.01 -29.01
C ASP A 481 -0.16 -7.41 -27.84
N TYR A 482 -0.73 -7.74 -26.70
CA TYR A 482 0.04 -8.00 -25.47
C TYR A 482 0.94 -9.24 -25.57
N ALA A 483 0.59 -10.24 -26.39
CA ALA A 483 1.45 -11.38 -26.65
C ALA A 483 2.73 -10.97 -27.40
N LYS A 484 2.59 -10.16 -28.44
CA LYS A 484 3.74 -9.62 -29.19
C LYS A 484 4.57 -8.65 -28.34
N LEU A 485 3.90 -7.85 -27.50
CA LEU A 485 4.59 -6.96 -26.57
C LEU A 485 5.46 -7.76 -25.60
N ALA A 486 4.92 -8.79 -24.96
CA ALA A 486 5.65 -9.63 -24.03
C ALA A 486 6.84 -10.34 -24.72
N ASP A 487 6.61 -10.91 -25.92
CA ASP A 487 7.66 -11.54 -26.72
C ASP A 487 8.82 -10.57 -27.03
N ALA A 488 8.49 -9.32 -27.39
CA ALA A 488 9.50 -8.29 -27.64
C ALA A 488 10.39 -7.97 -26.42
N PHE A 489 9.89 -8.20 -25.19
CA PHE A 489 10.66 -8.09 -23.95
C PHE A 489 11.24 -9.44 -23.49
N GLY A 490 11.00 -10.54 -24.20
CA GLY A 490 11.41 -11.88 -23.82
C GLY A 490 10.69 -12.41 -22.57
N VAL A 491 9.46 -11.96 -22.34
CA VAL A 491 8.57 -12.36 -21.25
C VAL A 491 7.49 -13.31 -21.79
N ALA A 492 7.15 -14.34 -21.02
CA ALA A 492 6.08 -15.25 -21.39
C ALA A 492 4.72 -14.53 -21.38
N ALA A 493 3.83 -14.95 -22.30
CA ALA A 493 2.48 -14.41 -22.39
C ALA A 493 1.43 -15.51 -22.40
N ALA A 494 0.25 -15.19 -21.87
CA ALA A 494 -0.94 -16.02 -21.96
C ALA A 494 -2.18 -15.13 -22.22
N ARG A 495 -3.29 -15.76 -22.58
CA ARG A 495 -4.57 -15.07 -22.75
C ARG A 495 -5.64 -15.86 -22.00
N ALA A 496 -6.58 -15.14 -21.37
CA ALA A 496 -7.71 -15.73 -20.66
C ALA A 496 -8.98 -14.93 -21.00
N THR A 497 -9.96 -15.56 -21.64
CA THR A 497 -11.19 -14.94 -22.11
C THR A 497 -12.35 -15.04 -21.12
N GLY A 498 -12.13 -15.71 -19.98
CA GLY A 498 -13.12 -15.89 -18.92
C GLY A 498 -12.48 -16.31 -17.60
N PRO A 499 -13.28 -16.31 -16.50
CA PRO A 499 -12.75 -16.61 -15.17
C PRO A 499 -12.16 -18.02 -15.02
N GLU A 500 -12.79 -19.04 -15.63
CA GLU A 500 -12.32 -20.45 -15.55
C GLU A 500 -10.97 -20.61 -16.27
N GLU A 501 -10.83 -20.00 -17.44
CA GLU A 501 -9.57 -20.00 -18.17
C GLU A 501 -8.50 -19.21 -17.41
N LEU A 502 -8.89 -18.08 -16.78
CA LEU A 502 -7.97 -17.30 -15.96
C LEU A 502 -7.43 -18.10 -14.78
N GLU A 503 -8.26 -18.89 -14.10
CA GLU A 503 -7.80 -19.76 -13.00
C GLU A 503 -6.74 -20.75 -13.47
N THR A 504 -6.96 -21.40 -14.60
CA THR A 504 -6.02 -22.36 -15.20
C THR A 504 -4.70 -21.69 -15.55
N VAL A 505 -4.79 -20.58 -16.31
CA VAL A 505 -3.61 -19.79 -16.73
C VAL A 505 -2.81 -19.28 -15.52
N LEU A 506 -3.47 -18.81 -14.47
CA LEU A 506 -2.78 -18.34 -13.27
C LEU A 506 -2.02 -19.46 -12.55
N LYS A 507 -2.61 -20.65 -12.42
CA LYS A 507 -1.94 -21.81 -11.81
C LYS A 507 -0.69 -22.22 -12.59
N GLU A 508 -0.78 -22.27 -13.92
CA GLU A 508 0.34 -22.57 -14.80
C GLU A 508 1.43 -21.49 -14.75
N ALA A 509 1.04 -20.22 -14.81
CA ALA A 509 1.97 -19.09 -14.77
C ALA A 509 2.70 -18.97 -13.43
N LEU A 510 2.01 -19.20 -12.30
CA LEU A 510 2.64 -19.20 -10.98
C LEU A 510 3.62 -20.37 -10.81
N ALA A 511 3.34 -21.51 -11.43
CA ALA A 511 4.22 -22.68 -11.40
C ALA A 511 5.45 -22.54 -12.32
N ALA A 512 5.39 -21.67 -13.34
CA ALA A 512 6.48 -21.47 -14.31
C ALA A 512 7.73 -20.82 -13.68
N GLY A 513 7.58 -20.05 -12.59
CA GLY A 513 8.71 -19.41 -11.90
C GLY A 513 9.42 -18.33 -12.72
N GLU A 514 8.73 -17.73 -13.68
CA GLU A 514 9.21 -16.62 -14.51
C GLU A 514 8.11 -15.53 -14.66
N PRO A 515 8.47 -14.30 -15.11
CA PRO A 515 7.49 -13.27 -15.37
C PRO A 515 6.51 -13.69 -16.47
N VAL A 516 5.21 -13.53 -16.22
CA VAL A 516 4.15 -13.83 -17.21
C VAL A 516 3.19 -12.66 -17.34
N LEU A 517 2.90 -12.24 -18.57
CA LEU A 517 1.88 -11.26 -18.91
C LEU A 517 0.61 -11.97 -19.39
N VAL A 518 -0.52 -11.73 -18.74
CA VAL A 518 -1.81 -12.33 -19.12
C VAL A 518 -2.74 -11.25 -19.68
N ASP A 519 -3.13 -11.38 -20.95
CA ASP A 519 -4.18 -10.57 -21.58
C ASP A 519 -5.55 -11.15 -21.20
N ALA A 520 -6.35 -10.37 -20.47
CA ALA A 520 -7.71 -10.74 -20.07
C ALA A 520 -8.72 -9.75 -20.70
N PRO A 521 -9.17 -9.96 -21.95
CA PRO A 521 -10.16 -9.10 -22.58
C PRO A 521 -11.50 -9.22 -21.86
N VAL A 522 -12.07 -8.07 -21.50
CA VAL A 522 -13.33 -7.98 -20.77
C VAL A 522 -14.28 -6.97 -21.43
N LYS A 523 -15.57 -7.16 -21.18
CA LYS A 523 -16.60 -6.18 -21.50
C LYS A 523 -16.84 -5.22 -20.33
N GLU A 524 -17.72 -4.24 -20.52
CA GLU A 524 -18.20 -3.39 -19.40
C GLU A 524 -18.95 -4.25 -18.38
N PHE A 525 -18.56 -4.15 -17.10
CA PHE A 525 -19.20 -4.80 -15.96
C PHE A 525 -20.05 -3.82 -15.16
N PRO A 526 -21.01 -4.30 -14.34
CA PRO A 526 -21.76 -3.45 -13.42
C PRO A 526 -20.82 -2.71 -12.47
N GLY A 527 -21.08 -1.42 -12.22
CA GLY A 527 -20.25 -0.63 -11.32
C GLY A 527 -20.45 -1.01 -9.84
N PRO A 528 -19.39 -1.25 -9.05
CA PRO A 528 -19.48 -1.64 -7.64
C PRO A 528 -19.68 -0.45 -6.68
N TRP A 529 -20.04 0.72 -7.16
CA TRP A 529 -19.98 1.98 -6.41
C TRP A 529 -20.90 2.03 -5.21
N HIS A 530 -22.07 1.39 -5.26
CA HIS A 530 -22.99 1.23 -4.14
C HIS A 530 -22.40 0.39 -2.99
N LEU A 531 -21.46 -0.50 -3.30
CA LEU A 531 -20.72 -1.28 -2.29
C LEU A 531 -19.62 -0.44 -1.61
N ILE A 532 -18.98 0.45 -2.37
CA ILE A 532 -17.84 1.26 -1.91
C ILE A 532 -18.34 2.53 -1.19
N HIS A 533 -19.35 3.22 -1.75
CA HIS A 533 -19.87 4.48 -1.23
C HIS A 533 -21.30 4.33 -0.73
N GLU A 534 -21.52 4.72 0.52
CA GLU A 534 -22.86 4.76 1.09
C GLU A 534 -23.73 5.82 0.37
N GLY A 535 -25.01 5.51 0.15
CA GLY A 535 -25.94 6.41 -0.54
C GLY A 535 -25.88 6.40 -2.07
N VAL A 536 -24.96 5.64 -2.66
CA VAL A 536 -24.95 5.43 -4.11
C VAL A 536 -25.99 4.33 -4.46
N PRO A 537 -26.90 4.56 -5.44
CA PRO A 537 -27.88 3.55 -5.83
C PRO A 537 -27.20 2.34 -6.50
N ARG A 538 -27.86 1.19 -6.41
CA ARG A 538 -27.46 -0.03 -7.13
C ARG A 538 -27.43 0.23 -8.64
N PRO A 539 -26.50 -0.42 -9.37
CA PRO A 539 -26.46 -0.31 -10.83
C PRO A 539 -27.76 -0.90 -11.43
N ALA A 540 -28.21 -0.32 -12.53
CA ALA A 540 -29.22 -1.00 -13.35
C ALA A 540 -28.62 -2.30 -13.90
N PRO A 541 -29.44 -3.36 -14.08
CA PRO A 541 -28.99 -4.55 -14.82
C PRO A 541 -28.40 -4.15 -16.17
N LEU A 542 -27.29 -4.78 -16.57
CA LEU A 542 -26.79 -4.59 -17.93
C LEU A 542 -27.81 -5.20 -18.88
N GLU A 543 -28.24 -4.41 -19.88
CA GLU A 543 -29.06 -4.96 -20.98
C GLU A 543 -28.21 -6.04 -21.68
N GLU A 544 -28.78 -7.24 -21.82
CA GLU A 544 -28.18 -8.31 -22.59
C GLU A 544 -28.02 -7.84 -24.06
N SER A 545 -26.81 -7.50 -24.46
CA SER A 545 -26.45 -7.07 -25.83
C SER A 545 -25.86 -8.22 -26.63
#